data_124ee4f74d63013d039025c2ad6fd1b9
#
_entry.id   124ee4f74d63013d039025c2ad6fd1b9
#
_cell.length_a   1.000
_cell.length_b   1.000
_cell.length_c   1.000
_cell.angle_alpha   90.00
_cell.angle_beta   90.00
_cell.angle_gamma   90.00
#
_symmetry.space_group_name_H-M   'P 1'
#
loop_
_entity.id
_entity.type
_entity.pdbx_description
1 polymer ?
#
loop_
_entity_poly.entity_id
_entity_poly.type
_entity_poly.pdbx_seq_one_letter_code
_entity_poly.pdbx_strand_id
1 'polypeptide(L)'
;MKTPDELRTYGATADDRSAIDGPDASPAGKFEPRITAFVCNWCTYTGADLAGTSRLHMATNVRIIRLPCTGRIDPLFIIKAFERGADGVIVSGCHPADCHYTSGNYHARRRFTVFRELAVFLGIDPGRLTFSWVSASEGAKWRDVVDGAVSRARELGPFEGYHGLVDRPSLTGESFATIEDLLGDGSGERS
;
A
#
# COMPACT_ATOMS: atom_id res chain seq x y z
N MET A 1 8.72 -18.13 32.54
CA MET A 1 8.89 -18.95 31.34
C MET A 1 7.50 -19.41 30.95
N LYS A 2 6.92 -18.81 29.89
CA LYS A 2 5.55 -19.13 29.43
C LYS A 2 5.57 -20.43 28.64
N THR A 3 4.56 -21.25 28.84
CA THR A 3 4.48 -22.57 28.21
C THR A 3 4.13 -22.47 26.71
N PRO A 4 4.49 -23.44 25.86
CA PRO A 4 4.25 -23.42 24.42
C PRO A 4 2.77 -23.30 24.01
N ASP A 5 1.83 -23.53 24.91
CA ASP A 5 0.38 -23.49 24.67
C ASP A 5 -0.20 -22.07 24.78
N GLU A 6 0.50 -21.17 25.48
CA GLU A 6 0.09 -19.75 25.58
C GLU A 6 0.43 -18.92 24.35
N LEU A 7 1.20 -19.46 23.40
CA LEU A 7 1.58 -18.80 22.15
C LEU A 7 0.63 -19.10 20.97
N ARG A 8 -0.37 -19.97 21.18
CA ARG A 8 -1.28 -20.42 20.12
C ARG A 8 -2.53 -19.58 19.92
N THR A 9 -2.77 -18.54 20.70
CA THR A 9 -4.02 -17.75 20.66
C THR A 9 -3.93 -16.47 19.83
N TYR A 10 -2.95 -16.33 18.95
CA TYR A 10 -2.90 -15.24 17.95
C TYR A 10 -3.20 -15.74 16.53
N GLY A 11 -4.15 -16.65 16.41
CA GLY A 11 -4.76 -17.05 15.15
C GLY A 11 -6.06 -16.26 14.97
N ALA A 12 -6.05 -15.24 14.11
CA ALA A 12 -7.27 -14.58 13.68
C ALA A 12 -8.23 -15.64 13.09
N THR A 13 -9.32 -15.89 13.79
CA THR A 13 -10.40 -16.76 13.32
C THR A 13 -11.09 -16.08 12.15
N ALA A 14 -11.65 -16.84 11.23
CA ALA A 14 -12.33 -16.37 10.02
C ALA A 14 -13.53 -15.44 10.31
N ASP A 15 -13.91 -15.26 11.55
CA ASP A 15 -15.02 -14.44 12.03
C ASP A 15 -14.65 -12.98 12.33
N ASP A 16 -13.35 -12.65 12.31
CA ASP A 16 -12.86 -11.28 12.60
C ASP A 16 -12.92 -10.34 11.38
N ARG A 17 -13.49 -10.81 10.26
CA ARG A 17 -13.67 -9.98 9.05
C ARG A 17 -14.88 -9.06 9.11
N SER A 18 -15.82 -9.30 10.02
CA SER A 18 -17.04 -8.49 10.17
C SER A 18 -16.85 -7.24 11.04
N ALA A 19 -15.72 -7.13 11.76
CA ALA A 19 -15.50 -6.03 12.71
C ALA A 19 -14.74 -4.83 12.12
N ILE A 20 -14.42 -4.82 10.81
CA ILE A 20 -13.71 -3.71 10.15
C ILE A 20 -14.67 -2.73 9.46
N ASP A 21 -15.95 -3.06 9.42
CA ASP A 21 -17.01 -2.14 8.98
C ASP A 21 -17.35 -1.14 10.10
N GLY A 22 -16.43 -0.22 10.36
CA GLY A 22 -16.73 0.98 11.12
C GLY A 22 -17.68 1.87 10.33
N PRO A 23 -18.57 2.61 11.03
CA PRO A 23 -19.62 3.42 10.40
C PRO A 23 -18.99 4.65 9.75
N ASP A 24 -18.57 4.54 8.49
CA ASP A 24 -18.30 5.69 7.64
C ASP A 24 -19.33 5.67 6.50
N ALA A 25 -20.60 5.74 6.90
CA ALA A 25 -21.68 6.02 5.97
C ALA A 25 -21.58 7.51 5.60
N SER A 26 -20.80 7.83 4.58
CA SER A 26 -20.96 9.09 3.84
C SER A 26 -22.41 9.27 3.44
N PRO A 27 -22.94 10.50 3.53
CA PRO A 27 -24.31 10.77 3.10
C PRO A 27 -24.49 10.32 1.66
N ALA A 28 -25.55 9.59 1.41
CA ALA A 28 -25.87 8.93 0.15
C ALA A 28 -25.62 9.86 -1.05
N GLY A 29 -24.68 9.51 -1.92
CA GLY A 29 -24.58 10.05 -3.27
C GLY A 29 -23.21 10.51 -3.78
N LYS A 30 -22.19 10.72 -2.96
CA LYS A 30 -20.88 11.17 -3.45
C LYS A 30 -19.78 10.18 -3.06
N PHE A 31 -19.05 9.68 -4.07
CA PHE A 31 -17.88 8.83 -3.84
C PHE A 31 -16.82 9.55 -3.01
N GLU A 32 -16.42 8.97 -1.89
CA GLU A 32 -15.33 9.43 -1.04
C GLU A 32 -14.20 8.41 -1.05
N PRO A 33 -13.05 8.74 -1.67
CA PRO A 33 -11.95 7.80 -1.85
C PRO A 33 -11.27 7.48 -0.52
N ARG A 34 -10.81 6.25 -0.38
CA ARG A 34 -9.98 5.79 0.74
C ARG A 34 -8.52 5.79 0.32
N ILE A 35 -7.70 6.62 0.97
CA ILE A 35 -6.28 6.73 0.68
C ILE A 35 -5.46 6.06 1.78
N THR A 36 -4.51 5.23 1.40
CA THR A 36 -3.51 4.67 2.33
C THR A 36 -2.19 5.37 2.14
N ALA A 37 -1.63 5.94 3.20
CA ALA A 37 -0.35 6.65 3.16
C ALA A 37 0.73 5.90 3.96
N PHE A 38 1.75 5.41 3.27
CA PHE A 38 2.95 4.84 3.88
C PHE A 38 3.97 5.96 4.09
N VAL A 39 4.24 6.31 5.33
CA VAL A 39 5.05 7.47 5.67
C VAL A 39 6.26 7.14 6.52
N CYS A 40 7.38 7.84 6.28
CA CYS A 40 8.56 7.75 7.11
C CYS A 40 8.26 8.29 8.51
N ASN A 41 8.65 7.52 9.54
CA ASN A 41 8.46 7.91 10.94
C ASN A 41 9.18 9.21 11.33
N TRP A 42 10.35 9.47 10.73
CA TRP A 42 11.23 10.56 11.14
C TRP A 42 10.87 11.91 10.51
N CYS A 43 10.51 11.93 9.24
CA CYS A 43 10.25 13.17 8.51
C CYS A 43 8.77 13.36 8.24
N THR A 44 8.19 12.56 7.33
CA THR A 44 6.83 12.78 6.87
C THR A 44 5.79 12.64 7.96
N TYR A 45 5.94 11.65 8.87
CA TYR A 45 4.99 11.50 9.96
C TYR A 45 5.05 12.71 10.92
N THR A 46 6.25 13.22 11.22
CA THR A 46 6.41 14.43 12.03
C THR A 46 5.83 15.65 11.31
N GLY A 47 5.98 15.75 9.99
CA GLY A 47 5.33 16.79 9.18
C GLY A 47 3.80 16.66 9.17
N ALA A 48 3.27 15.44 9.15
CA ALA A 48 1.83 15.19 9.27
C ALA A 48 1.30 15.59 10.67
N ASP A 49 2.06 15.27 11.73
CA ASP A 49 1.75 15.68 13.10
C ASP A 49 1.77 17.21 13.25
N LEU A 50 2.76 17.87 12.64
CA LEU A 50 2.82 19.34 12.59
C LEU A 50 1.59 19.93 11.86
N ALA A 51 1.13 19.32 10.78
CA ALA A 51 -0.08 19.77 10.09
C ALA A 51 -1.30 19.70 11.01
N GLY A 52 -1.45 18.61 11.75
CA GLY A 52 -2.53 18.42 12.72
C GLY A 52 -2.46 19.43 13.89
N THR A 53 -1.29 19.56 14.51
CA THR A 53 -1.09 20.48 15.64
C THR A 53 -1.24 21.95 15.24
N SER A 54 -0.88 22.28 14.00
CA SER A 54 -1.10 23.60 13.39
C SER A 54 -2.53 23.81 12.90
N ARG A 55 -3.42 22.82 13.10
CA ARG A 55 -4.83 22.86 12.65
C ARG A 55 -5.02 23.19 11.17
N LEU A 56 -4.12 22.70 10.33
CA LEU A 56 -4.28 22.83 8.89
C LEU A 56 -5.44 21.96 8.41
N HIS A 57 -6.41 22.58 7.75
CA HIS A 57 -7.51 21.83 7.13
C HIS A 57 -6.96 21.02 5.97
N MET A 58 -7.25 19.72 5.96
CA MET A 58 -6.92 18.78 4.89
C MET A 58 -7.99 17.69 4.80
N ALA A 59 -8.02 16.97 3.70
CA ALA A 59 -8.92 15.86 3.52
C ALA A 59 -8.71 14.78 4.59
N THR A 60 -9.81 14.23 5.12
CA THR A 60 -9.81 13.24 6.22
C THR A 60 -9.72 11.80 5.71
N ASN A 61 -9.79 11.59 4.42
CA ASN A 61 -9.87 10.30 3.72
C ASN A 61 -8.55 9.51 3.71
N VAL A 62 -7.57 9.85 4.57
CA VAL A 62 -6.23 9.27 4.57
C VAL A 62 -5.97 8.46 5.82
N ARG A 63 -5.60 7.19 5.64
CA ARG A 63 -5.09 6.31 6.69
C ARG A 63 -3.58 6.27 6.64
N ILE A 64 -2.92 6.71 7.72
CA ILE A 64 -1.46 6.76 7.81
C ILE A 64 -0.92 5.46 8.39
N ILE A 65 0.00 4.83 7.65
CA ILE A 65 0.80 3.68 8.10
C ILE A 65 2.24 4.15 8.25
N ARG A 66 2.73 4.15 9.49
CA ARG A 66 4.11 4.54 9.80
C ARG A 66 5.09 3.42 9.47
N LEU A 67 6.13 3.75 8.74
CA LEU A 67 7.28 2.88 8.49
C LEU A 67 8.51 3.46 9.21
N PRO A 68 9.40 2.63 9.77
CA PRO A 68 10.67 3.12 10.33
C PRO A 68 11.44 3.97 9.33
N CYS A 69 11.44 3.58 8.06
CA CYS A 69 11.99 4.31 6.93
C CYS A 69 11.25 3.92 5.66
N THR A 70 11.03 4.85 4.73
CA THR A 70 10.47 4.51 3.42
C THR A 70 11.31 3.52 2.62
N GLY A 71 12.61 3.37 2.93
CA GLY A 71 13.44 2.30 2.38
C GLY A 71 12.94 0.89 2.68
N ARG A 72 12.02 0.73 3.64
CA ARG A 72 11.34 -0.55 3.96
C ARG A 72 10.09 -0.79 3.13
N ILE A 73 9.68 0.17 2.30
CA ILE A 73 8.49 -0.03 1.46
C ILE A 73 8.70 -1.23 0.52
N ASP A 74 7.78 -2.16 0.60
CA ASP A 74 7.68 -3.27 -0.32
C ASP A 74 6.51 -3.01 -1.28
N PRO A 75 6.66 -3.24 -2.59
CA PRO A 75 5.56 -3.17 -3.54
C PRO A 75 4.32 -3.95 -3.10
N LEU A 76 4.49 -5.07 -2.41
CA LEU A 76 3.38 -5.85 -1.85
C LEU A 76 2.54 -5.07 -0.85
N PHE A 77 3.10 -4.11 -0.12
CA PHE A 77 2.31 -3.28 0.79
C PHE A 77 1.33 -2.41 0.01
N ILE A 78 1.76 -1.88 -1.14
CA ILE A 78 0.93 -1.07 -2.02
C ILE A 78 -0.18 -1.92 -2.63
N ILE A 79 0.16 -3.11 -3.15
CA ILE A 79 -0.81 -4.08 -3.68
C ILE A 79 -1.84 -4.44 -2.60
N LYS A 80 -1.38 -4.77 -1.39
CA LYS A 80 -2.26 -5.11 -0.27
C LYS A 80 -3.16 -3.95 0.16
N ALA A 81 -2.73 -2.69 0.01
CA ALA A 81 -3.58 -1.55 0.27
C ALA A 81 -4.76 -1.51 -0.71
N PHE A 82 -4.52 -1.71 -2.00
CA PHE A 82 -5.57 -1.79 -3.01
C PHE A 82 -6.49 -3.00 -2.80
N GLU A 83 -5.95 -4.18 -2.50
CA GLU A 83 -6.74 -5.38 -2.16
C GLU A 83 -7.67 -5.16 -0.95
N ARG A 84 -7.30 -4.27 -0.06
CA ARG A 84 -8.10 -3.90 1.12
C ARG A 84 -9.01 -2.70 0.87
N GLY A 85 -9.19 -2.32 -0.38
CA GLY A 85 -10.12 -1.29 -0.82
C GLY A 85 -9.59 0.14 -0.69
N ALA A 86 -8.28 0.35 -0.80
CA ALA A 86 -7.76 1.70 -1.02
C ALA A 86 -7.99 2.11 -2.48
N ASP A 87 -8.42 3.35 -2.69
CA ASP A 87 -8.60 3.95 -4.01
C ASP A 87 -7.35 4.69 -4.49
N GLY A 88 -6.43 4.95 -3.57
CA GLY A 88 -5.13 5.55 -3.87
C GLY A 88 -4.11 5.30 -2.76
N VAL A 89 -2.84 5.37 -3.12
CA VAL A 89 -1.73 5.14 -2.20
C VAL A 89 -0.71 6.28 -2.28
N ILE A 90 -0.31 6.77 -1.11
CA ILE A 90 0.78 7.74 -0.94
C ILE A 90 1.98 7.01 -0.35
N VAL A 91 3.16 7.21 -0.92
CA VAL A 91 4.45 6.86 -0.32
C VAL A 91 5.22 8.15 -0.10
N SER A 92 5.51 8.50 1.15
CA SER A 92 6.15 9.78 1.45
C SER A 92 7.31 9.61 2.45
N GLY A 93 8.45 10.20 2.11
CA GLY A 93 9.69 10.09 2.87
C GLY A 93 10.49 11.37 2.97
N CYS A 94 11.68 11.24 3.54
CA CYS A 94 12.62 12.33 3.72
C CYS A 94 13.12 12.87 2.38
N HIS A 95 13.45 14.16 2.32
CA HIS A 95 14.15 14.74 1.18
C HIS A 95 15.47 14.00 0.85
N PRO A 96 15.93 14.06 -0.40
CA PRO A 96 17.28 13.63 -0.76
C PRO A 96 18.30 14.23 0.20
N ALA A 97 19.28 13.44 0.63
CA ALA A 97 20.31 13.76 1.61
C ALA A 97 19.85 13.88 3.10
N ASP A 98 18.55 13.96 3.40
CA ASP A 98 18.02 14.10 4.77
C ASP A 98 17.56 12.78 5.41
N CYS A 99 17.86 11.65 4.79
CA CYS A 99 17.40 10.38 5.32
C CYS A 99 18.09 10.02 6.63
N HIS A 100 17.32 9.76 7.69
CA HIS A 100 17.83 9.33 9.00
C HIS A 100 18.72 8.06 8.90
N TYR A 101 18.45 7.21 7.93
CA TYR A 101 19.22 5.99 7.63
C TYR A 101 20.09 6.14 6.38
N THR A 102 20.51 7.34 6.06
CA THR A 102 21.45 7.73 4.98
C THR A 102 20.84 7.63 3.57
N SER A 103 20.34 6.45 3.14
CA SER A 103 19.97 6.20 1.73
C SER A 103 18.58 5.60 1.54
N GLY A 104 17.80 5.41 2.60
CA GLY A 104 16.50 4.73 2.53
C GLY A 104 15.51 5.39 1.57
N ASN A 105 15.50 6.72 1.50
CA ASN A 105 14.67 7.50 0.58
C ASN A 105 15.01 7.24 -0.90
N TYR A 106 16.29 7.08 -1.24
CA TYR A 106 16.71 6.73 -2.60
C TYR A 106 16.27 5.32 -3.00
N HIS A 107 16.36 4.37 -2.07
CA HIS A 107 15.85 3.01 -2.30
C HIS A 107 14.33 3.02 -2.49
N ALA A 108 13.61 3.78 -1.69
CA ALA A 108 12.16 3.95 -1.84
C ALA A 108 11.80 4.50 -3.22
N ARG A 109 12.47 5.58 -3.66
CA ARG A 109 12.24 6.18 -4.97
C ARG A 109 12.43 5.18 -6.11
N ARG A 110 13.57 4.45 -6.10
CA ARG A 110 13.85 3.46 -7.14
C ARG A 110 12.78 2.38 -7.21
N ARG A 111 12.41 1.78 -6.07
CA ARG A 111 11.36 0.75 -6.00
C ARG A 111 10.03 1.29 -6.46
N PHE A 112 9.65 2.49 -6.02
CA PHE A 112 8.39 3.10 -6.40
C PHE A 112 8.34 3.41 -7.90
N THR A 113 9.42 3.90 -8.50
CA THR A 113 9.48 4.17 -9.94
C THR A 113 9.27 2.87 -10.74
N VAL A 114 10.00 1.80 -10.40
CA VAL A 114 9.85 0.50 -11.07
C VAL A 114 8.45 -0.07 -10.83
N PHE A 115 7.95 0.03 -9.61
CA PHE A 115 6.61 -0.46 -9.28
C PHE A 115 5.53 0.30 -10.05
N ARG A 116 5.68 1.60 -10.27
CA ARG A 116 4.70 2.41 -10.99
C ARG A 116 4.50 1.91 -12.42
N GLU A 117 5.56 1.50 -13.10
CA GLU A 117 5.48 0.90 -14.44
C GLU A 117 4.78 -0.46 -14.38
N LEU A 118 5.13 -1.29 -13.40
CA LEU A 118 4.47 -2.57 -13.18
C LEU A 118 2.98 -2.39 -12.81
N ALA A 119 2.64 -1.35 -12.04
CA ALA A 119 1.28 -1.07 -11.62
C ALA A 119 0.34 -0.80 -12.81
N VAL A 120 0.82 -0.12 -13.85
CA VAL A 120 0.09 0.07 -15.11
C VAL A 120 -0.26 -1.28 -15.74
N PHE A 121 0.70 -2.19 -15.78
CA PHE A 121 0.48 -3.55 -16.30
C PHE A 121 -0.54 -4.32 -15.46
N LEU A 122 -0.59 -4.09 -14.15
CA LEU A 122 -1.58 -4.67 -13.23
C LEU A 122 -2.96 -4.00 -13.28
N GLY A 123 -3.15 -2.98 -14.13
CA GLY A 123 -4.41 -2.25 -14.24
C GLY A 123 -4.60 -1.14 -13.19
N ILE A 124 -3.56 -0.77 -12.46
CA ILE A 124 -3.60 0.36 -11.53
C ILE A 124 -3.26 1.65 -12.29
N ASP A 125 -4.19 2.60 -12.31
CA ASP A 125 -3.93 3.91 -12.89
C ASP A 125 -2.79 4.63 -12.13
N PRO A 126 -1.75 5.14 -12.81
CA PRO A 126 -0.64 5.85 -12.17
C PRO A 126 -1.05 7.06 -11.33
N GLY A 127 -2.19 7.67 -11.63
CA GLY A 127 -2.77 8.78 -10.85
C GLY A 127 -3.17 8.38 -9.42
N ARG A 128 -3.41 7.08 -9.18
CA ARG A 128 -3.69 6.53 -7.86
C ARG A 128 -2.44 6.37 -6.98
N LEU A 129 -1.25 6.51 -7.58
CA LEU A 129 0.03 6.33 -6.92
C LEU A 129 0.73 7.68 -6.76
N THR A 130 0.95 8.11 -5.53
CA THR A 130 1.63 9.36 -5.19
C THR A 130 2.94 9.08 -4.47
N PHE A 131 4.03 9.64 -4.97
CA PHE A 131 5.30 9.67 -4.27
C PHE A 131 5.68 11.10 -3.92
N SER A 132 6.11 11.35 -2.68
CA SER A 132 6.48 12.70 -2.24
C SER A 132 7.66 12.71 -1.26
N TRP A 133 8.31 13.85 -1.20
CA TRP A 133 9.31 14.18 -0.19
C TRP A 133 8.72 15.22 0.75
N VAL A 134 8.65 14.91 2.04
CA VAL A 134 8.13 15.82 3.07
C VAL A 134 9.05 15.76 4.27
N SER A 135 9.57 16.92 4.70
CA SER A 135 10.35 17.05 5.94
C SER A 135 9.46 17.25 7.17
N ALA A 136 10.07 17.15 8.33
CA ALA A 136 9.37 17.34 9.61
C ALA A 136 8.74 18.74 9.77
N SER A 137 9.30 19.76 9.12
CA SER A 137 8.81 21.14 9.16
C SER A 137 7.79 21.49 8.05
N GLU A 138 7.51 20.56 7.13
CA GLU A 138 6.68 20.82 5.96
C GLU A 138 5.23 20.35 6.13
N GLY A 139 4.56 20.69 7.23
CA GLY A 139 3.16 20.34 7.47
C GLY A 139 2.20 20.85 6.38
N ALA A 140 2.41 22.05 5.85
CA ALA A 140 1.61 22.58 4.75
C ALA A 140 1.77 21.76 3.48
N LYS A 141 2.99 21.33 3.16
CA LYS A 141 3.24 20.45 2.02
C LYS A 141 2.60 19.08 2.18
N TRP A 142 2.60 18.53 3.39
CA TRP A 142 1.88 17.29 3.68
C TRP A 142 0.40 17.42 3.36
N ARG A 143 -0.25 18.50 3.83
CA ARG A 143 -1.65 18.82 3.48
C ARG A 143 -1.85 18.80 1.96
N ASP A 144 -1.01 19.51 1.21
CA ASP A 144 -1.14 19.63 -0.24
C ASP A 144 -0.97 18.27 -0.95
N VAL A 145 -0.09 17.41 -0.44
CA VAL A 145 0.09 16.03 -0.93
C VAL A 145 -1.18 15.20 -0.70
N VAL A 146 -1.77 15.30 0.49
CA VAL A 146 -3.00 14.59 0.85
C VAL A 146 -4.15 15.07 -0.02
N ASP A 147 -4.40 16.38 -0.08
CA ASP A 147 -5.51 16.96 -0.84
C ASP A 147 -5.39 16.65 -2.34
N GLY A 148 -4.18 16.70 -2.88
CA GLY A 148 -3.91 16.33 -4.27
C GLY A 148 -4.15 14.84 -4.56
N ALA A 149 -3.80 13.95 -3.64
CA ALA A 149 -4.05 12.51 -3.80
C ALA A 149 -5.54 12.19 -3.73
N VAL A 150 -6.27 12.80 -2.79
CA VAL A 150 -7.73 12.63 -2.64
C VAL A 150 -8.46 13.19 -3.86
N SER A 151 -8.07 14.36 -4.38
CA SER A 151 -8.70 14.96 -5.58
C SER A 151 -8.52 14.06 -6.80
N ARG A 152 -7.31 13.56 -7.05
CA ARG A 152 -7.06 12.63 -8.17
C ARG A 152 -7.87 11.33 -8.03
N ALA A 153 -7.94 10.78 -6.83
CA ALA A 153 -8.73 9.57 -6.60
C ALA A 153 -10.23 9.81 -6.80
N ARG A 154 -10.75 11.00 -6.46
CA ARG A 154 -12.14 11.38 -6.76
C ARG A 154 -12.41 11.48 -8.26
N GLU A 155 -11.49 12.05 -9.02
CA GLU A 155 -11.58 12.17 -10.47
C GLU A 155 -11.57 10.80 -11.16
N LEU A 156 -10.74 9.87 -10.66
CA LEU A 156 -10.60 8.52 -11.20
C LEU A 156 -11.76 7.58 -10.78
N GLY A 157 -12.55 7.95 -9.78
CA GLY A 157 -13.60 7.10 -9.23
C GLY A 157 -13.08 5.93 -8.38
N PRO A 158 -13.96 5.02 -7.95
CA PRO A 158 -13.58 3.84 -7.15
C PRO A 158 -12.53 2.96 -7.86
N PHE A 159 -11.70 2.31 -7.07
CA PHE A 159 -10.76 1.32 -7.63
C PHE A 159 -11.44 -0.06 -7.71
N GLU A 160 -11.75 -0.49 -8.91
CA GLU A 160 -12.41 -1.79 -9.19
C GLU A 160 -11.44 -2.84 -9.78
N GLY A 161 -10.15 -2.48 -9.94
CA GLY A 161 -9.19 -3.25 -10.74
C GLY A 161 -8.87 -4.67 -10.25
N TYR A 162 -9.06 -4.97 -8.96
CA TYR A 162 -8.76 -6.30 -8.42
C TYR A 162 -9.96 -7.24 -8.35
N HIS A 163 -11.18 -6.76 -8.47
CA HIS A 163 -12.38 -7.61 -8.44
C HIS A 163 -12.41 -8.61 -9.60
N GLY A 164 -11.85 -8.25 -10.76
CA GLY A 164 -11.73 -9.15 -11.90
C GLY A 164 -10.53 -10.10 -11.89
N LEU A 165 -9.56 -9.92 -10.98
CA LEU A 165 -8.39 -10.80 -10.85
C LEU A 165 -8.59 -11.86 -9.77
N VAL A 166 -9.40 -11.59 -8.75
CA VAL A 166 -9.74 -12.53 -7.67
C VAL A 166 -10.71 -13.61 -8.16
N ASP A 167 -11.54 -13.30 -9.15
CA ASP A 167 -12.49 -14.25 -9.76
C ASP A 167 -11.88 -15.14 -10.87
N ARG A 168 -10.55 -15.15 -11.01
CA ARG A 168 -9.91 -16.16 -11.87
C ARG A 168 -9.81 -17.49 -11.12
N PRO A 169 -10.64 -18.48 -11.44
CA PRO A 169 -10.60 -19.79 -10.76
C PRO A 169 -9.30 -20.57 -11.01
N SER A 170 -8.39 -20.04 -11.80
CA SER A 170 -7.16 -20.71 -12.21
C SER A 170 -6.00 -20.65 -11.23
N LEU A 171 -6.14 -19.96 -10.09
CA LEU A 171 -5.07 -19.93 -9.05
C LEU A 171 -5.42 -20.73 -7.79
N THR A 172 -6.61 -21.34 -7.77
CA THR A 172 -7.01 -22.26 -6.70
C THR A 172 -7.19 -23.66 -7.31
N GLY A 173 -6.10 -24.41 -7.41
CA GLY A 173 -6.17 -25.87 -7.32
C GLY A 173 -6.15 -26.71 -8.58
N GLU A 174 -5.68 -26.27 -9.75
CA GLU A 174 -5.27 -27.22 -10.78
C GLU A 174 -3.80 -26.99 -11.14
N SER A 175 -3.01 -27.92 -10.61
CA SER A 175 -1.66 -28.32 -11.02
C SER A 175 -0.73 -27.17 -11.47
N PHE A 176 -0.01 -26.60 -10.55
CA PHE A 176 1.38 -26.32 -10.89
C PHE A 176 1.95 -27.67 -11.31
N ALA A 177 2.25 -27.82 -12.62
CA ALA A 177 3.09 -28.90 -13.06
C ALA A 177 4.29 -28.93 -12.12
N THR A 178 4.53 -30.05 -11.47
CA THR A 178 5.70 -30.19 -10.60
C THR A 178 6.92 -29.95 -11.49
N ILE A 179 8.02 -29.53 -10.88
CA ILE A 179 9.29 -29.39 -11.64
C ILE A 179 9.62 -30.67 -12.40
N GLU A 180 9.16 -31.82 -11.92
CA GLU A 180 9.27 -33.12 -12.55
C GLU A 180 8.45 -33.19 -13.86
N ASP A 181 7.25 -32.60 -13.92
CA ASP A 181 6.44 -32.52 -15.15
C ASP A 181 7.07 -31.61 -16.21
N LEU A 182 7.84 -30.61 -15.78
CA LEU A 182 8.54 -29.69 -16.69
C LEU A 182 9.90 -30.23 -17.17
N LEU A 183 10.50 -31.18 -16.45
CA LEU A 183 11.82 -31.73 -16.79
C LEU A 183 11.74 -32.93 -17.74
N GLY A 184 10.54 -33.39 -18.07
CA GLY A 184 10.36 -34.52 -18.97
C GLY A 184 11.12 -35.74 -18.46
N ASP A 185 10.44 -36.84 -18.35
CA ASP A 185 11.05 -38.13 -18.08
C ASP A 185 12.22 -38.38 -19.06
N GLY A 186 13.43 -38.31 -18.54
CA GLY A 186 14.68 -38.45 -19.29
C GLY A 186 14.99 -39.88 -19.70
N SER A 187 13.99 -40.73 -19.95
CA SER A 187 14.14 -42.09 -20.49
C SER A 187 14.19 -42.09 -22.03
N GLY A 188 15.14 -41.33 -22.57
CA GLY A 188 15.54 -41.46 -23.98
C GLY A 188 16.46 -42.64 -24.17
N GLU A 189 15.94 -43.70 -24.74
CA GLU A 189 16.66 -44.89 -25.20
C GLU A 189 17.95 -44.54 -25.95
N ARG A 190 19.05 -45.09 -25.46
CA ARG A 190 20.29 -45.17 -26.24
C ARG A 190 20.26 -46.47 -27.01
N SER A 191 20.04 -46.34 -28.28
CA SER A 191 20.40 -47.35 -29.31
C SER A 191 21.74 -47.01 -29.90
#